data_917061c6dd6a7ab4baa574c9b5e89808
#
_entry.id   917061c6dd6a7ab4baa574c9b5e89808
#
_cell.length_a   1.000
_cell.length_b   1.000
_cell.length_c   1.000
_cell.angle_alpha   90.00
_cell.angle_beta   90.00
_cell.angle_gamma   90.00
#
_symmetry.space_group_name_H-M   'P 1'
#
loop_
_entity.id
_entity.type
_entity.pdbx_description
1 polymer ?
#
loop_
_entity_poly.entity_id
_entity_poly.type
_entity_poly.pdbx_seq_one_letter_code
_entity_poly.pdbx_strand_id
1 'polypeptide(L)'
;LQKAPYGLSMLHLRDPDTSGHAHGWDITSKSIYIYAVSKMDWIVGKLLEFIESNEKMKGKTAIILTADHGGRLETKTHTKSDEKLNFTIPLYVWGTGVGAGLELYEINPNTRKDPGEINPTYDSNEAQPIRNGDIGNLALYLLGLPSIEGSTINSEQNLKVKKSKDP
;
A
#
# COMPACT_ATOMS: atom_id res chain seq x y z
N LEU A 1 -14.55 -16.02 -1.78
CA LEU A 1 -14.77 -15.29 -0.53
C LEU A 1 -16.13 -15.55 0.10
N GLN A 2 -17.23 -15.61 -0.67
CA GLN A 2 -18.58 -15.80 -0.09
C GLN A 2 -18.75 -17.12 0.68
N LYS A 3 -18.18 -18.23 0.18
CA LYS A 3 -18.32 -19.55 0.82
C LYS A 3 -17.34 -19.74 1.98
N ALA A 4 -16.07 -19.37 1.79
CA ALA A 4 -15.03 -19.40 2.81
C ALA A 4 -13.99 -18.31 2.47
N PRO A 5 -13.72 -17.33 3.34
CA PRO A 5 -12.68 -16.37 3.13
C PRO A 5 -11.31 -17.07 3.20
N TYR A 6 -10.38 -16.66 2.34
CA TYR A 6 -8.99 -17.08 2.43
C TYR A 6 -8.27 -16.29 3.54
N GLY A 7 -7.20 -16.84 4.10
CA GLY A 7 -6.35 -16.12 5.05
C GLY A 7 -5.69 -14.89 4.43
N LEU A 8 -5.30 -14.98 3.14
CA LEU A 8 -4.77 -13.89 2.35
C LEU A 8 -5.45 -13.85 0.98
N SER A 9 -5.82 -12.66 0.53
CA SER A 9 -6.33 -12.42 -0.82
C SER A 9 -5.64 -11.19 -1.40
N MET A 10 -5.25 -11.25 -2.68
CA MET A 10 -4.71 -10.13 -3.42
C MET A 10 -5.67 -9.73 -4.53
N LEU A 11 -5.98 -8.45 -4.61
CA LEU A 11 -6.77 -7.86 -5.68
C LEU A 11 -5.89 -6.88 -6.46
N HIS A 12 -5.63 -7.16 -7.72
CA HIS A 12 -4.88 -6.29 -8.62
C HIS A 12 -5.84 -5.52 -9.53
N LEU A 13 -5.78 -4.20 -9.48
CA LEU A 13 -6.63 -3.27 -10.24
C LEU A 13 -5.74 -2.45 -11.18
N ARG A 14 -5.79 -2.77 -12.47
CA ARG A 14 -4.86 -2.26 -13.50
C ARG A 14 -5.33 -0.98 -14.21
N ASP A 15 -6.58 -0.62 -14.12
CA ASP A 15 -7.17 0.45 -14.95
C ASP A 15 -6.42 1.80 -14.86
N PRO A 16 -5.95 2.28 -13.67
CA PRO A 16 -5.20 3.53 -13.60
C PRO A 16 -3.91 3.51 -14.43
N ASP A 17 -3.13 2.43 -14.32
CA ASP A 17 -1.89 2.26 -15.10
C ASP A 17 -2.17 2.24 -16.60
N THR A 18 -3.13 1.42 -17.03
CA THR A 18 -3.56 1.36 -18.44
C THR A 18 -3.99 2.72 -18.96
N SER A 19 -4.72 3.49 -18.14
CA SER A 19 -5.15 4.85 -18.47
C SER A 19 -3.97 5.81 -18.54
N GLY A 20 -3.04 5.73 -17.59
CA GLY A 20 -1.82 6.54 -17.56
C GLY A 20 -0.97 6.35 -18.81
N HIS A 21 -0.74 5.11 -19.22
CA HIS A 21 0.00 4.80 -20.46
C HIS A 21 -0.72 5.27 -21.74
N ALA A 22 -2.03 5.18 -21.78
CA ALA A 22 -2.79 5.58 -22.96
C ALA A 22 -2.96 7.10 -23.06
N HIS A 23 -3.21 7.79 -21.95
CA HIS A 23 -3.70 9.18 -21.90
C HIS A 23 -2.83 10.12 -21.07
N GLY A 24 -1.84 9.62 -20.33
CA GLY A 24 -1.04 10.36 -19.36
C GLY A 24 -1.68 10.33 -17.97
N TRP A 25 -0.86 10.62 -16.93
CA TRP A 25 -1.29 10.70 -15.53
C TRP A 25 -1.83 12.11 -15.21
N ASP A 26 -2.81 12.56 -15.97
CA ASP A 26 -3.46 13.87 -15.76
C ASP A 26 -4.43 13.80 -14.58
N ILE A 27 -4.18 14.62 -13.56
CA ILE A 27 -4.96 14.68 -12.31
C ILE A 27 -6.11 15.68 -12.34
N THR A 28 -6.40 16.29 -13.49
CA THR A 28 -7.57 17.17 -13.61
C THR A 28 -8.87 16.37 -13.45
N SER A 29 -9.89 16.99 -12.87
CA SER A 29 -11.13 16.33 -12.45
C SER A 29 -11.92 15.63 -13.57
N LYS A 30 -11.63 15.93 -14.83
CA LYS A 30 -12.31 15.34 -16.00
C LYS A 30 -11.40 14.42 -16.81
N SER A 31 -10.19 14.16 -16.35
CA SER A 31 -9.26 13.31 -17.08
C SER A 31 -9.70 11.84 -17.04
N ILE A 32 -9.32 11.10 -18.08
CA ILE A 32 -9.58 9.66 -18.15
C ILE A 32 -8.83 8.92 -17.01
N TYR A 33 -7.65 9.41 -16.63
CA TYR A 33 -6.90 8.86 -15.50
C TYR A 33 -7.66 9.01 -14.18
N ILE A 34 -8.18 10.20 -13.87
CA ILE A 34 -8.98 10.41 -12.64
C ILE A 34 -10.27 9.60 -12.67
N TYR A 35 -10.89 9.40 -13.82
CA TYR A 35 -12.04 8.51 -13.94
C TYR A 35 -11.65 7.06 -13.59
N ALA A 36 -10.50 6.58 -14.07
CA ALA A 36 -10.00 5.24 -13.72
C ALA A 36 -9.71 5.11 -12.22
N VAL A 37 -9.08 6.11 -11.59
CA VAL A 37 -8.84 6.15 -10.13
C VAL A 37 -10.17 6.15 -9.36
N SER A 38 -11.14 6.96 -9.76
CA SER A 38 -12.47 7.00 -9.11
C SER A 38 -13.21 5.67 -9.21
N LYS A 39 -13.03 4.94 -10.32
CA LYS A 39 -13.57 3.58 -10.47
C LYS A 39 -12.91 2.61 -9.48
N MET A 40 -11.59 2.73 -9.24
CA MET A 40 -10.91 1.91 -8.22
C MET A 40 -11.44 2.22 -6.82
N ASP A 41 -11.60 3.49 -6.48
CA ASP A 41 -12.18 3.92 -5.21
C ASP A 41 -13.58 3.32 -4.99
N TRP A 42 -14.43 3.36 -6.03
CA TRP A 42 -15.74 2.71 -5.98
C TRP A 42 -15.64 1.19 -5.74
N ILE A 43 -14.70 0.48 -6.39
CA ILE A 43 -14.48 -0.96 -6.20
C ILE A 43 -14.04 -1.24 -4.76
N VAL A 44 -13.12 -0.43 -4.21
CA VAL A 44 -12.67 -0.54 -2.81
C VAL A 44 -13.85 -0.32 -1.86
N GLY A 45 -14.70 0.68 -2.12
CA GLY A 45 -15.93 0.91 -1.36
C GLY A 45 -16.86 -0.32 -1.35
N LYS A 46 -17.04 -0.97 -2.51
CA LYS A 46 -17.85 -2.22 -2.60
C LYS A 46 -17.21 -3.38 -1.85
N LEU A 47 -15.89 -3.48 -1.84
CA LEU A 47 -15.17 -4.48 -1.04
C LEU A 47 -15.38 -4.26 0.47
N LEU A 48 -15.31 -3.01 0.92
CA LEU A 48 -15.57 -2.65 2.32
C LEU A 48 -17.00 -2.98 2.74
N GLU A 49 -18.00 -2.60 1.93
CA GLU A 49 -19.41 -2.96 2.16
C GLU A 49 -19.59 -4.49 2.27
N PHE A 50 -18.92 -5.25 1.39
CA PHE A 50 -18.96 -6.71 1.41
C PHE A 50 -18.35 -7.28 2.69
N ILE A 51 -17.18 -6.78 3.12
CA ILE A 51 -16.51 -7.22 4.35
C ILE A 51 -17.39 -6.95 5.57
N GLU A 52 -17.96 -5.74 5.67
CA GLU A 52 -18.81 -5.33 6.78
C GLU A 52 -20.13 -6.11 6.86
N SER A 53 -20.68 -6.54 5.72
CA SER A 53 -21.90 -7.35 5.65
C SER A 53 -21.69 -8.84 5.86
N ASN A 54 -20.44 -9.31 5.88
CA ASN A 54 -20.11 -10.74 5.99
C ASN A 54 -19.61 -11.08 7.41
N GLU A 55 -20.41 -11.82 8.18
CA GLU A 55 -20.08 -12.20 9.57
C GLU A 55 -18.75 -12.95 9.73
N LYS A 56 -18.28 -13.64 8.69
CA LYS A 56 -16.97 -14.34 8.72
C LYS A 56 -15.79 -13.38 8.55
N MET A 57 -16.02 -12.18 8.03
CA MET A 57 -14.98 -11.21 7.70
C MET A 57 -15.03 -9.96 8.59
N LYS A 58 -16.23 -9.53 8.98
CA LYS A 58 -16.45 -8.36 9.82
C LYS A 58 -15.65 -8.43 11.12
N GLY A 59 -14.84 -7.40 11.40
CA GLY A 59 -13.98 -7.33 12.58
C GLY A 59 -12.82 -8.35 12.59
N LYS A 60 -12.58 -9.06 11.49
CA LYS A 60 -11.53 -10.09 11.36
C LYS A 60 -10.63 -9.87 10.15
N THR A 61 -10.87 -8.81 9.38
CA THR A 61 -10.13 -8.51 8.15
C THR A 61 -9.30 -7.26 8.32
N ALA A 62 -8.05 -7.32 7.90
CA ALA A 62 -7.22 -6.15 7.65
C ALA A 62 -7.07 -5.94 6.13
N ILE A 63 -6.95 -4.71 5.71
CA ILE A 63 -6.75 -4.33 4.31
C ILE A 63 -5.48 -3.51 4.20
N ILE A 64 -4.66 -3.83 3.21
CA ILE A 64 -3.51 -3.06 2.79
C ILE A 64 -3.78 -2.61 1.36
N LEU A 65 -3.79 -1.30 1.12
CA LEU A 65 -3.96 -0.71 -0.19
C LEU A 65 -2.71 0.07 -0.56
N THR A 66 -2.16 -0.22 -1.72
CA THR A 66 -0.99 0.44 -2.27
C THR A 66 -1.00 0.43 -3.79
N ALA A 67 0.03 1.03 -4.39
CA ALA A 67 0.37 0.90 -5.80
C ALA A 67 1.78 0.29 -5.96
N ASP A 68 2.07 -0.25 -7.13
CA ASP A 68 3.40 -0.73 -7.51
C ASP A 68 4.34 0.42 -7.88
N HIS A 69 3.82 1.48 -8.49
CA HIS A 69 4.52 2.72 -8.84
C HIS A 69 3.55 3.89 -8.92
N GLY A 70 4.10 5.08 -9.01
CA GLY A 70 3.38 6.31 -9.34
C GLY A 70 3.41 6.61 -10.84
N GLY A 71 3.18 7.87 -11.21
CA GLY A 71 3.24 8.32 -12.60
C GLY A 71 3.43 9.83 -12.68
N ARG A 72 4.28 10.27 -13.61
CA ARG A 72 4.58 11.68 -13.78
C ARG A 72 3.57 12.35 -14.71
N LEU A 73 3.11 13.52 -14.32
CA LEU A 73 2.33 14.40 -15.18
C LEU A 73 3.04 14.64 -16.53
N GLU A 74 2.26 14.84 -17.58
CA GLU A 74 2.75 15.15 -18.94
C GLU A 74 3.57 14.04 -19.61
N THR A 75 3.63 12.84 -19.02
CA THR A 75 4.25 11.67 -19.62
C THR A 75 3.27 10.50 -19.73
N LYS A 76 3.64 9.49 -20.50
CA LYS A 76 2.92 8.22 -20.60
C LYS A 76 3.78 7.05 -20.14
N THR A 77 4.85 7.34 -19.37
CA THR A 77 5.79 6.36 -18.87
C THR A 77 6.17 6.67 -17.44
N HIS A 78 6.55 5.65 -16.68
CA HIS A 78 7.02 5.74 -15.29
C HIS A 78 8.43 5.12 -15.13
N THR A 79 9.23 5.08 -16.20
CA THR A 79 10.50 4.33 -16.25
C THR A 79 11.66 5.01 -15.54
N LYS A 80 11.54 6.28 -15.16
CA LYS A 80 12.58 7.01 -14.43
C LYS A 80 12.45 6.75 -12.94
N SER A 81 13.33 5.90 -12.39
CA SER A 81 13.35 5.50 -10.99
C SER A 81 13.75 6.62 -10.01
N ASP A 82 14.39 7.66 -10.49
CA ASP A 82 14.81 8.86 -9.74
C ASP A 82 13.76 9.98 -9.75
N GLU A 83 12.68 9.83 -10.50
CA GLU A 83 11.58 10.80 -10.55
C GLU A 83 10.63 10.61 -9.38
N LYS A 84 10.49 11.63 -8.52
CA LYS A 84 9.66 11.57 -7.31
C LYS A 84 8.25 11.07 -7.56
N LEU A 85 7.56 11.57 -8.60
CA LEU A 85 6.19 11.17 -8.90
C LEU A 85 6.06 9.71 -9.38
N ASN A 86 7.16 9.07 -9.79
CA ASN A 86 7.16 7.66 -10.17
C ASN A 86 7.34 6.75 -8.95
N PHE A 87 8.12 7.14 -7.94
CA PHE A 87 8.35 6.30 -6.76
C PHE A 87 7.46 6.65 -5.55
N THR A 88 6.77 7.79 -5.55
CA THR A 88 5.83 8.14 -4.49
C THR A 88 4.49 7.46 -4.72
N ILE A 89 4.12 6.56 -3.82
CA ILE A 89 2.90 5.76 -3.88
C ILE A 89 2.11 5.86 -2.59
N PRO A 90 0.79 5.66 -2.62
CA PRO A 90 -0.01 5.58 -1.41
C PRO A 90 0.24 4.26 -0.67
N LEU A 91 0.16 4.30 0.66
CA LEU A 91 0.03 3.12 1.49
C LEU A 91 -0.99 3.38 2.59
N TYR A 92 -2.08 2.66 2.54
CA TYR A 92 -3.12 2.69 3.56
C TYR A 92 -3.30 1.31 4.17
N VAL A 93 -3.38 1.26 5.50
CA VAL A 93 -3.64 0.02 6.23
C VAL A 93 -4.76 0.28 7.21
N TRP A 94 -5.77 -0.59 7.24
CA TRP A 94 -6.87 -0.47 8.20
C TRP A 94 -7.51 -1.83 8.50
N GLY A 95 -8.33 -1.87 9.57
CA GLY A 95 -9.04 -3.07 10.00
C GLY A 95 -8.43 -3.72 11.24
N THR A 96 -8.59 -5.02 11.35
CA THR A 96 -8.18 -5.77 12.55
C THR A 96 -6.67 -5.72 12.76
N GLY A 97 -6.24 -5.37 13.97
CA GLY A 97 -4.82 -5.28 14.33
C GLY A 97 -4.13 -3.98 13.90
N VAL A 98 -4.87 -3.01 13.34
CA VAL A 98 -4.35 -1.73 12.86
C VAL A 98 -4.87 -0.59 13.73
N GLY A 99 -4.02 0.38 14.06
CA GLY A 99 -4.40 1.61 14.76
C GLY A 99 -5.04 2.62 13.81
N ALA A 100 -6.07 3.32 14.28
CA ALA A 100 -6.77 4.32 13.49
C ALA A 100 -6.08 5.69 13.56
N GLY A 101 -6.07 6.42 12.44
CA GLY A 101 -5.60 7.80 12.36
C GLY A 101 -4.10 7.97 12.63
N LEU A 102 -3.29 6.96 12.35
CA LEU A 102 -1.85 7.00 12.55
C LEU A 102 -1.12 7.33 11.25
N GLU A 103 -0.08 8.16 11.37
CA GLU A 103 0.90 8.37 10.32
C GLU A 103 2.04 7.34 10.50
N LEU A 104 2.35 6.59 9.42
CA LEU A 104 3.25 5.43 9.55
C LEU A 104 4.69 5.83 9.85
N TYR A 105 5.20 6.94 9.32
CA TYR A 105 6.56 7.39 9.64
C TYR A 105 6.67 7.89 11.07
N GLU A 106 5.62 8.52 11.63
CA GLU A 106 5.60 8.96 13.03
C GLU A 106 5.65 7.81 14.02
N ILE A 107 5.02 6.68 13.71
CA ILE A 107 5.02 5.51 14.61
C ILE A 107 6.17 4.53 14.34
N ASN A 108 6.99 4.79 13.31
CA ASN A 108 8.16 4.01 12.93
C ASN A 108 9.47 4.82 12.87
N PRO A 109 9.73 5.79 13.76
CA PRO A 109 10.83 6.76 13.59
C PRO A 109 12.22 6.14 13.59
N ASN A 110 12.36 4.94 14.18
CA ASN A 110 13.64 4.24 14.29
C ASN A 110 13.85 3.19 13.18
N THR A 111 12.84 2.84 12.41
CA THR A 111 12.89 1.74 11.45
C THR A 111 12.56 2.19 10.03
N ARG A 112 11.92 3.33 9.88
CA ARG A 112 11.55 3.92 8.58
C ARG A 112 11.78 5.43 8.59
N LYS A 113 12.20 5.95 7.44
CA LYS A 113 12.43 7.38 7.22
C LYS A 113 11.73 7.82 5.95
N ASP A 114 10.97 8.89 6.03
CA ASP A 114 10.40 9.52 4.83
C ASP A 114 11.54 9.92 3.88
N PRO A 115 11.55 9.46 2.64
CA PRO A 115 12.62 9.75 1.69
C PRO A 115 12.62 11.20 1.22
N GLY A 116 11.54 11.96 1.39
CA GLY A 116 11.39 13.32 0.85
C GLY A 116 11.48 13.33 -0.67
N GLU A 117 12.52 14.02 -1.20
CA GLU A 117 12.69 14.18 -2.65
C GLU A 117 13.58 13.09 -3.29
N ILE A 118 14.30 12.31 -2.48
CA ILE A 118 15.30 11.36 -2.97
C ILE A 118 14.96 9.94 -2.49
N ASN A 119 14.81 9.03 -3.45
CA ASN A 119 14.63 7.62 -3.14
C ASN A 119 16.01 6.98 -2.85
N PRO A 120 16.31 6.60 -1.59
CA PRO A 120 17.60 6.00 -1.27
C PRO A 120 17.73 4.61 -1.91
N THR A 121 18.97 4.22 -2.21
CA THR A 121 19.27 2.87 -2.70
C THR A 121 19.12 1.83 -1.58
N TYR A 122 18.90 0.57 -1.93
CA TYR A 122 18.69 -0.52 -0.96
C TYR A 122 19.92 -0.87 -0.13
N ASP A 123 21.11 -0.52 -0.60
CA ASP A 123 22.41 -0.71 0.06
C ASP A 123 22.83 0.50 0.92
N SER A 124 22.01 1.53 0.97
CA SER A 124 22.22 2.67 1.85
C SER A 124 22.20 2.24 3.31
N ASN A 125 23.13 2.73 4.12
CA ASN A 125 23.12 2.56 5.58
C ASN A 125 22.08 3.43 6.29
N GLU A 126 21.33 4.24 5.54
CA GLU A 126 20.25 5.05 6.08
C GLU A 126 19.00 4.21 6.31
N ALA A 127 18.16 4.65 7.25
CA ALA A 127 16.85 4.06 7.45
C ALA A 127 16.05 4.14 6.14
N GLN A 128 15.60 2.99 5.66
CA GLN A 128 14.88 2.88 4.40
C GLN A 128 13.48 3.50 4.50
N PRO A 129 12.91 4.02 3.41
CA PRO A 129 11.50 4.41 3.39
C PRO A 129 10.60 3.17 3.49
N ILE A 130 9.32 3.41 3.74
CA ILE A 130 8.30 2.37 3.55
C ILE A 130 8.17 2.11 2.05
N ARG A 131 8.31 0.87 1.64
CA ARG A 131 8.27 0.45 0.23
C ARG A 131 7.10 -0.48 -0.03
N ASN A 132 6.65 -0.58 -1.26
CA ASN A 132 5.66 -1.60 -1.64
C ASN A 132 6.13 -3.03 -1.31
N GLY A 133 7.43 -3.29 -1.30
CA GLY A 133 8.01 -4.56 -0.86
C GLY A 133 7.79 -4.89 0.63
N ASP A 134 7.57 -3.89 1.50
CA ASP A 134 7.25 -4.13 2.92
C ASP A 134 5.94 -4.91 3.12
N ILE A 135 5.02 -4.81 2.15
CA ILE A 135 3.64 -5.28 2.26
C ILE A 135 3.55 -6.79 2.41
N GLY A 136 4.41 -7.55 1.74
CA GLY A 136 4.42 -9.01 1.86
C GLY A 136 4.61 -9.45 3.30
N ASN A 137 5.67 -8.97 3.95
CA ASN A 137 5.97 -9.30 5.35
C ASN A 137 5.04 -8.59 6.34
N LEU A 138 4.47 -7.43 6.01
CA LEU A 138 3.42 -6.80 6.81
C LEU A 138 2.14 -7.65 6.81
N ALA A 139 1.72 -8.18 5.66
CA ALA A 139 0.56 -9.05 5.57
C ALA A 139 0.75 -10.33 6.41
N LEU A 140 1.94 -10.96 6.35
CA LEU A 140 2.27 -12.11 7.17
C LEU A 140 2.28 -11.77 8.66
N TYR A 141 2.83 -10.63 9.05
CA TYR A 141 2.78 -10.14 10.43
C TYR A 141 1.34 -10.03 10.96
N LEU A 142 0.44 -9.44 10.18
CA LEU A 142 -0.97 -9.31 10.55
C LEU A 142 -1.69 -10.66 10.65
N LEU A 143 -1.20 -11.68 9.94
CA LEU A 143 -1.68 -13.06 10.03
C LEU A 143 -1.02 -13.88 11.16
N GLY A 144 -0.05 -13.32 11.89
CA GLY A 144 0.72 -14.04 12.89
C GLY A 144 1.67 -15.09 12.31
N LEU A 145 2.08 -14.91 11.06
CA LEU A 145 2.99 -15.82 10.34
C LEU A 145 4.41 -15.24 10.30
N PRO A 146 5.45 -16.09 10.20
CA PRO A 146 6.83 -15.64 10.02
C PRO A 146 7.01 -14.91 8.70
N SER A 147 8.08 -14.12 8.60
CA SER A 147 8.47 -13.44 7.35
C SER A 147 8.80 -14.44 6.24
N ILE A 148 8.73 -13.95 5.00
CA ILE A 148 9.10 -14.71 3.79
C ILE A 148 10.58 -15.09 3.90
N GLU A 149 10.88 -16.36 3.76
CA GLU A 149 12.25 -16.88 3.76
C GLU A 149 13.07 -16.22 2.63
N GLY A 150 14.26 -15.71 2.98
CA GLY A 150 15.14 -15.01 2.02
C GLY A 150 14.74 -13.58 1.70
N SER A 151 13.63 -13.06 2.22
CA SER A 151 13.28 -11.65 2.05
C SER A 151 14.25 -10.74 2.82
N THR A 152 14.69 -9.66 2.18
CA THR A 152 15.52 -8.61 2.79
C THR A 152 14.71 -7.37 3.16
N ILE A 153 13.47 -7.27 2.71
CA ILE A 153 12.59 -6.12 2.99
C ILE A 153 11.62 -6.49 4.10
N ASN A 154 11.64 -5.71 5.19
CA ASN A 154 10.81 -5.94 6.37
C ASN A 154 10.88 -7.39 6.90
N SER A 155 12.04 -8.03 6.78
CA SER A 155 12.27 -9.42 7.22
C SER A 155 12.09 -9.60 8.72
N GLU A 156 12.37 -8.57 9.52
CA GLU A 156 12.15 -8.53 10.96
C GLU A 156 10.70 -8.19 11.34
N GLN A 157 9.82 -7.96 10.37
CA GLN A 157 8.43 -7.57 10.58
C GLN A 157 8.28 -6.36 11.54
N ASN A 158 9.20 -5.40 11.41
CA ASN A 158 9.32 -4.27 12.32
C ASN A 158 8.56 -3.00 11.84
N LEU A 159 7.88 -3.06 10.69
CA LEU A 159 6.96 -2.01 10.26
C LEU A 159 5.68 -2.09 11.10
N LYS A 160 5.53 -1.14 12.05
CA LYS A 160 4.37 -1.07 12.94
C LYS A 160 3.20 -0.37 12.24
N VAL A 161 2.00 -0.88 12.47
CA VAL A 161 0.73 -0.31 12.00
C VAL A 161 -0.23 0.02 13.15
N LYS A 162 0.25 -0.05 14.38
CA LYS A 162 -0.45 0.39 15.60
C LYS A 162 0.58 0.90 16.62
N LYS A 163 0.17 1.80 17.49
CA LYS A 163 1.00 2.17 18.65
C LYS A 163 1.17 0.97 19.57
N SER A 164 2.36 0.79 20.14
CA SER A 164 2.51 -0.10 21.28
C SER A 164 1.54 0.38 22.35
N LYS A 165 0.82 -0.52 22.99
CA LYS A 165 0.11 -0.16 24.23
C LYS A 165 1.21 0.29 25.18
N ASP A 166 1.10 1.50 25.71
CA ASP A 166 1.90 1.91 26.86
C ASP A 166 1.68 0.86 27.97
N PRO A 167 2.72 0.55 28.76
CA PRO A 167 2.67 -0.49 29.76
C PRO A 167 1.54 -0.31 30.76
#